data_0a12c413f54354295a6d5063432d92a9
#
_entry.id   0a12c413f54354295a6d5063432d92a9
#
_cell.length_a   1.000
_cell.length_b   1.000
_cell.length_c   1.000
_cell.angle_alpha   90.00
_cell.angle_beta   90.00
_cell.angle_gamma   90.00
#
_symmetry.space_group_name_H-M   'P 1'
#
loop_
_entity.id
_entity.type
_entity.pdbx_description
1 polymer ?
#
loop_
_entity_poly.entity_id
_entity_poly.type
_entity_poly.pdbx_seq_one_letter_code
_entity_poly.pdbx_strand_id
1 'polypeptide(L)'
;MSGAIIRKVMTGGRVTLLLVALAALPVGGCGADVAYTRAPDRRVEVRLDEYRVLPEHIEVRAGRITLIAHNDGRLTHNLAVVQFERPLGTEQEKSYGDPTKTLFPGETGQTTVDLAPGKYRLVCTIANHDNLGQYAELKVVR
;
A
#
# COMPACT_ATOMS: atom_id res chain seq x y z
N MET A 1 14.85 -29.34 -17.45
CA MET A 1 15.19 -30.31 -18.52
C MET A 1 14.75 -29.70 -19.83
N SER A 2 15.73 -29.17 -20.61
CA SER A 2 15.46 -28.46 -21.88
C SER A 2 15.57 -29.47 -23.02
N GLY A 3 14.45 -29.77 -23.67
CA GLY A 3 14.43 -30.62 -24.87
C GLY A 3 14.70 -29.81 -26.13
N ALA A 4 15.82 -30.07 -26.79
CA ALA A 4 16.10 -29.52 -28.10
C ALA A 4 15.41 -30.38 -29.18
N ILE A 5 14.56 -29.75 -30.01
CA ILE A 5 13.93 -30.41 -31.15
C ILE A 5 14.83 -30.28 -32.35
N ILE A 6 15.38 -31.41 -32.85
CA ILE A 6 16.16 -31.48 -34.06
C ILE A 6 15.22 -31.79 -35.25
N ARG A 7 15.08 -30.84 -36.17
CA ARG A 7 14.46 -31.12 -37.49
C ARG A 7 15.53 -31.35 -38.56
N LYS A 8 15.45 -32.51 -39.18
CA LYS A 8 16.33 -32.91 -40.30
C LYS A 8 15.67 -32.54 -41.63
N VAL A 9 16.28 -31.64 -42.37
CA VAL A 9 15.84 -31.29 -43.71
C VAL A 9 16.89 -31.87 -44.70
N MET A 10 16.44 -32.79 -45.56
CA MET A 10 17.27 -33.37 -46.63
C MET A 10 16.95 -32.66 -47.96
N THR A 11 17.90 -31.95 -48.51
CA THR A 11 17.89 -31.52 -49.92
C THR A 11 19.28 -31.70 -50.52
N GLY A 12 19.36 -32.58 -51.55
CA GLY A 12 20.48 -32.62 -52.47
C GLY A 12 21.86 -32.88 -51.89
N GLY A 13 22.09 -34.01 -51.23
CA GLY A 13 23.43 -34.55 -50.99
C GLY A 13 24.36 -33.84 -50.00
N ARG A 14 23.90 -32.77 -49.31
CA ARG A 14 24.65 -32.13 -48.21
C ARG A 14 23.71 -31.88 -47.03
N VAL A 15 24.02 -32.49 -45.89
CA VAL A 15 23.31 -32.28 -44.63
C VAL A 15 23.89 -31.04 -43.97
N THR A 16 23.13 -29.94 -43.98
CA THR A 16 23.50 -28.75 -43.21
C THR A 16 22.75 -28.80 -41.88
N LEU A 17 23.48 -28.95 -40.78
CA LEU A 17 22.92 -28.84 -39.43
C LEU A 17 22.76 -27.36 -39.08
N LEU A 18 21.52 -26.89 -39.04
CA LEU A 18 21.18 -25.58 -38.47
C LEU A 18 20.91 -25.76 -36.99
N LEU A 19 21.81 -25.28 -36.14
CA LEU A 19 21.61 -25.12 -34.71
C LEU A 19 20.78 -23.85 -34.47
N VAL A 20 19.50 -24.02 -34.18
CA VAL A 20 18.67 -22.90 -33.70
C VAL A 20 18.89 -22.77 -32.17
N ALA A 21 19.69 -21.80 -31.78
CA ALA A 21 19.83 -21.41 -30.39
C ALA A 21 18.55 -20.68 -29.95
N LEU A 22 17.74 -21.35 -29.13
CA LEU A 22 16.59 -20.74 -28.47
C LEU A 22 17.11 -19.84 -27.33
N ALA A 23 17.21 -18.54 -27.61
CA ALA A 23 17.57 -17.56 -26.59
C ALA A 23 16.42 -17.50 -25.57
N ALA A 24 16.65 -18.00 -24.36
CA ALA A 24 15.77 -17.79 -23.24
C ALA A 24 15.84 -16.31 -22.79
N LEU A 25 14.82 -15.55 -23.13
CA LEU A 25 14.67 -14.19 -22.60
C LEU A 25 14.40 -14.28 -21.09
N PRO A 26 15.15 -13.56 -20.26
CA PRO A 26 14.81 -13.48 -18.83
C PRO A 26 13.48 -12.74 -18.71
N VAL A 27 12.45 -13.42 -18.21
CA VAL A 27 11.22 -12.79 -17.77
C VAL A 27 11.57 -12.10 -16.44
N GLY A 28 12.03 -10.85 -16.55
CA GLY A 28 12.18 -9.97 -15.40
C GLY A 28 10.80 -9.68 -14.85
N GLY A 29 10.43 -10.33 -13.75
CA GLY A 29 9.25 -9.97 -12.97
C GLY A 29 9.46 -8.56 -12.41
N CYS A 30 8.85 -7.54 -13.02
CA CYS A 30 8.72 -6.22 -12.42
C CYS A 30 7.73 -6.34 -11.25
N GLY A 31 8.20 -6.74 -10.09
CA GLY A 31 7.57 -6.37 -8.84
C GLY A 31 7.81 -4.88 -8.66
N ALA A 32 6.82 -4.04 -8.94
CA ALA A 32 6.92 -2.63 -8.64
C ALA A 32 6.98 -2.49 -7.11
N ASP A 33 8.13 -2.09 -6.59
CA ASP A 33 8.25 -1.74 -5.17
C ASP A 33 7.32 -0.57 -4.87
N VAL A 34 6.44 -0.74 -3.89
CA VAL A 34 5.53 0.33 -3.48
C VAL A 34 6.36 1.44 -2.84
N ALA A 35 6.29 2.64 -3.42
CA ALA A 35 6.99 3.80 -2.90
C ALA A 35 6.25 4.37 -1.68
N TYR A 36 6.95 4.51 -0.56
CA TYR A 36 6.42 5.12 0.65
C TYR A 36 6.83 6.59 0.77
N THR A 37 5.87 7.44 1.07
CA THR A 37 6.14 8.83 1.49
C THR A 37 6.65 8.82 2.93
N ARG A 38 7.88 9.32 3.14
CA ARG A 38 8.46 9.40 4.48
C ARG A 38 7.94 10.61 5.24
N ALA A 39 7.45 10.39 6.45
CA ALA A 39 7.05 11.44 7.38
C ALA A 39 8.20 11.72 8.36
N PRO A 40 8.86 12.89 8.27
CA PRO A 40 9.89 13.28 9.23
C PRO A 40 9.27 13.58 10.60
N ASP A 41 10.08 13.55 11.64
CA ASP A 41 9.76 14.05 12.99
C ASP A 41 8.50 13.45 13.64
N ARG A 42 8.10 12.24 13.21
CA ARG A 42 6.88 11.56 13.68
C ARG A 42 5.61 12.40 13.49
N ARG A 43 5.60 13.24 12.45
CA ARG A 43 4.47 14.05 12.06
C ARG A 43 3.94 13.55 10.70
N VAL A 44 2.76 12.99 10.69
CA VAL A 44 2.08 12.46 9.51
C VAL A 44 0.95 13.39 9.14
N GLU A 45 1.05 14.01 7.97
CA GLU A 45 -0.01 14.84 7.40
C GLU A 45 -0.67 14.12 6.24
N VAL A 46 -2.00 14.05 6.29
CA VAL A 46 -2.81 13.42 5.24
C VAL A 46 -3.94 14.33 4.79
N ARG A 47 -4.35 14.12 3.55
CA ARG A 47 -5.52 14.75 2.95
C ARG A 47 -6.60 13.69 2.79
N LEU A 48 -7.82 14.03 3.19
CA LEU A 48 -8.99 13.18 3.07
C LEU A 48 -9.84 13.69 1.92
N ASP A 49 -10.15 12.82 0.99
CA ASP A 49 -11.04 13.07 -0.15
C ASP A 49 -12.04 11.90 -0.25
N GLU A 50 -13.05 11.96 -1.09
CA GLU A 50 -14.00 10.86 -1.34
C GLU A 50 -13.37 9.83 -2.29
N TYR A 51 -13.09 8.72 -1.93
CA TYR A 51 -12.90 7.93 -0.72
C TYR A 51 -11.42 7.55 -0.62
N ARG A 52 -10.56 8.53 -0.37
CA ARG A 52 -9.10 8.35 -0.34
C ARG A 52 -8.47 9.01 0.87
N VAL A 53 -7.37 8.45 1.31
CA VAL A 53 -6.42 9.06 2.24
C VAL A 53 -5.10 9.22 1.50
N LEU A 54 -4.61 10.43 1.37
CA LEU A 54 -3.40 10.73 0.61
C LEU A 54 -2.30 11.30 1.51
N PRO A 55 -1.05 10.86 1.37
CA PRO A 55 -0.58 9.80 0.47
C PRO A 55 -1.05 8.40 0.94
N GLU A 56 -1.20 7.46 -0.01
CA GLU A 56 -1.74 6.11 0.27
C GLU A 56 -0.75 5.21 1.01
N HIS A 57 0.54 5.47 0.91
CA HIS A 57 1.61 4.71 1.56
C HIS A 57 2.56 5.64 2.29
N ILE A 58 2.63 5.50 3.61
CA ILE A 58 3.39 6.39 4.49
C ILE A 58 4.34 5.57 5.36
N GLU A 59 5.59 6.04 5.48
CA GLU A 59 6.58 5.48 6.40
C GLU A 59 6.94 6.51 7.48
N VAL A 60 6.91 6.10 8.75
CA VAL A 60 7.22 6.95 9.89
C VAL A 60 8.00 6.16 10.94
N ARG A 61 8.79 6.84 11.79
CA ARG A 61 9.49 6.22 12.93
C ARG A 61 8.53 5.93 14.08
N ALA A 62 8.78 4.80 14.78
CA ALA A 62 8.04 4.38 15.97
C ALA A 62 8.10 5.39 17.11
N GLY A 63 7.12 5.32 18.00
CA GLY A 63 6.95 6.16 19.18
C GLY A 63 5.68 6.99 19.11
N ARG A 64 5.69 8.14 19.78
CA ARG A 64 4.57 9.08 19.76
C ARG A 64 4.51 9.79 18.42
N ILE A 65 3.44 9.54 17.66
CA ILE A 65 3.22 10.05 16.31
C ILE A 65 2.03 11.00 16.34
N THR A 66 2.20 12.19 15.77
CA THR A 66 1.11 13.15 15.56
C THR A 66 0.55 12.96 14.15
N LEU A 67 -0.73 12.68 14.07
CA LEU A 67 -1.49 12.57 12.82
C LEU A 67 -2.28 13.85 12.61
N ILE A 68 -2.19 14.43 11.42
CA ILE A 68 -2.92 15.63 11.02
C ILE A 68 -3.69 15.30 9.77
N ALA A 69 -4.99 15.53 9.80
CA ALA A 69 -5.90 15.28 8.70
C ALA A 69 -6.52 16.58 8.21
N HIS A 70 -6.44 16.82 6.91
CA HIS A 70 -7.12 17.91 6.21
C HIS A 70 -8.27 17.32 5.40
N ASN A 71 -9.49 17.75 5.65
CA ASN A 71 -10.64 17.34 4.87
C ASN A 71 -10.78 18.24 3.64
N ASP A 72 -10.29 17.75 2.51
CA ASP A 72 -10.39 18.42 1.21
C ASP A 72 -11.63 17.97 0.41
N GLY A 73 -12.35 16.99 0.95
CA GLY A 73 -13.56 16.44 0.35
C GLY A 73 -14.82 17.28 0.60
N ARG A 74 -15.94 16.76 0.15
CA ARG A 74 -17.28 17.38 0.31
C ARG A 74 -18.08 16.73 1.43
N LEU A 75 -17.70 15.52 1.83
CA LEU A 75 -18.33 14.77 2.90
C LEU A 75 -17.59 15.00 4.23
N THR A 76 -18.23 14.57 5.29
CA THR A 76 -17.63 14.58 6.62
C THR A 76 -16.73 13.38 6.80
N HIS A 77 -15.54 13.59 7.33
CA HIS A 77 -14.53 12.57 7.56
C HIS A 77 -13.93 12.62 8.96
N ASN A 78 -13.25 11.58 9.36
CA ASN A 78 -12.31 11.56 10.47
C ASN A 78 -11.09 10.70 10.11
N LEU A 79 -10.09 10.67 10.98
CA LEU A 79 -8.92 9.83 10.81
C LEU A 79 -8.69 9.01 12.07
N ALA A 80 -8.62 7.70 11.93
CA ALA A 80 -8.30 6.74 12.97
C ALA A 80 -7.14 5.84 12.55
N VAL A 81 -6.44 5.27 13.52
CA VAL A 81 -5.42 4.23 13.30
C VAL A 81 -6.00 2.89 13.70
N VAL A 82 -5.92 1.93 12.79
CA VAL A 82 -6.39 0.57 13.05
C VAL A 82 -5.31 -0.45 12.67
N GLN A 83 -5.48 -1.70 13.10
CA GLN A 83 -4.57 -2.76 12.70
C GLN A 83 -4.59 -2.98 11.18
N PHE A 84 -3.45 -3.39 10.61
CA PHE A 84 -3.31 -3.55 9.17
C PHE A 84 -4.15 -4.70 8.62
N GLU A 85 -4.11 -5.83 9.32
CA GLU A 85 -4.88 -7.02 8.96
C GLU A 85 -5.92 -7.33 10.05
N ARG A 86 -7.14 -7.61 9.62
CA ARG A 86 -8.17 -8.11 10.53
C ARG A 86 -7.97 -9.62 10.72
N PRO A 87 -7.74 -10.11 11.95
CA PRO A 87 -7.66 -11.54 12.19
C PRO A 87 -8.95 -12.25 11.78
N LEU A 88 -8.82 -13.43 11.17
CA LEU A 88 -9.97 -14.26 10.78
C LEU A 88 -10.86 -14.56 12.00
N GLY A 89 -12.16 -14.37 11.84
CA GLY A 89 -13.16 -14.65 12.90
C GLY A 89 -13.33 -13.52 13.92
N THR A 90 -12.72 -12.35 13.72
CA THR A 90 -12.97 -11.17 14.54
C THR A 90 -13.84 -10.15 13.79
N GLU A 91 -14.93 -9.73 14.41
CA GLU A 91 -15.79 -8.68 13.84
C GLU A 91 -15.26 -7.26 14.18
N GLN A 92 -14.46 -7.15 15.23
CA GLN A 92 -13.93 -5.86 15.69
C GLN A 92 -12.50 -5.65 15.23
N GLU A 93 -12.29 -4.53 14.57
CA GLU A 93 -10.97 -4.04 14.20
C GLU A 93 -10.32 -3.35 15.41
N LYS A 94 -9.07 -3.73 15.70
CA LYS A 94 -8.33 -3.10 16.80
C LYS A 94 -7.94 -1.69 16.42
N SER A 95 -8.39 -0.70 17.19
CA SER A 95 -8.00 0.71 17.09
C SER A 95 -6.82 1.03 17.99
N TYR A 96 -6.05 2.04 17.62
CA TYR A 96 -4.91 2.57 18.36
C TYR A 96 -5.10 4.06 18.60
N GLY A 97 -5.22 4.45 19.88
CA GLY A 97 -5.52 5.81 20.27
C GLY A 97 -6.94 6.26 19.87
N ASP A 98 -7.20 7.54 20.07
CA ASP A 98 -8.47 8.16 19.69
C ASP A 98 -8.43 8.67 18.23
N PRO A 99 -9.54 8.61 17.49
CA PRO A 99 -9.61 9.23 16.18
C PRO A 99 -9.51 10.77 16.30
N THR A 100 -9.28 11.45 15.19
CA THR A 100 -9.52 12.89 15.13
C THR A 100 -11.01 13.19 15.45
N LYS A 101 -11.31 14.42 15.83
CA LYS A 101 -12.70 14.88 15.78
C LYS A 101 -13.29 14.65 14.38
N THR A 102 -14.59 14.66 14.29
CA THR A 102 -15.30 14.75 13.02
C THR A 102 -14.91 16.05 12.30
N LEU A 103 -14.51 15.96 11.05
CA LEU A 103 -14.05 17.06 10.20
C LEU A 103 -15.07 17.34 9.12
N PHE A 104 -15.63 18.53 9.10
CA PHE A 104 -16.43 19.02 7.98
C PHE A 104 -15.52 19.46 6.82
N PRO A 105 -16.07 19.62 5.60
CA PRO A 105 -15.30 20.11 4.44
C PRO A 105 -14.46 21.35 4.76
N GLY A 106 -13.17 21.30 4.42
CA GLY A 106 -12.20 22.36 4.68
C GLY A 106 -11.60 22.39 6.09
N GLU A 107 -12.07 21.53 7.01
CA GLU A 107 -11.53 21.49 8.37
C GLU A 107 -10.25 20.65 8.47
N THR A 108 -9.44 21.01 9.45
CA THR A 108 -8.26 20.26 9.88
C THR A 108 -8.43 19.76 11.30
N GLY A 109 -8.00 18.54 11.55
CA GLY A 109 -7.95 17.93 12.87
C GLY A 109 -6.66 17.17 13.11
N GLN A 110 -6.37 16.93 14.37
CA GLN A 110 -5.19 16.16 14.75
C GLN A 110 -5.49 15.19 15.89
N THR A 111 -4.72 14.13 15.95
CA THR A 111 -4.66 13.21 17.10
C THR A 111 -3.22 12.73 17.30
N THR A 112 -2.94 12.13 18.44
CA THR A 112 -1.61 11.58 18.77
C THR A 112 -1.77 10.13 19.19
N VAL A 113 -0.88 9.28 18.70
CA VAL A 113 -0.89 7.84 18.99
C VAL A 113 0.52 7.34 19.23
N ASP A 114 0.70 6.41 20.17
CA ASP A 114 1.96 5.72 20.39
C ASP A 114 1.94 4.38 19.65
N LEU A 115 2.83 4.23 18.64
CA LEU A 115 2.91 3.04 17.81
C LEU A 115 4.28 2.37 17.88
N ALA A 116 4.25 1.04 18.05
CA ALA A 116 5.42 0.18 17.87
C ALA A 116 5.72 -0.04 16.37
N PRO A 117 6.94 -0.51 16.02
CA PRO A 117 7.21 -0.91 14.64
C PRO A 117 6.21 -1.95 14.15
N GLY A 118 5.68 -1.76 12.93
CA GLY A 118 4.64 -2.61 12.35
C GLY A 118 3.92 -1.94 11.18
N LYS A 119 2.90 -2.61 10.69
CA LYS A 119 1.99 -2.09 9.68
C LYS A 119 0.63 -1.75 10.30
N TYR A 120 0.09 -0.63 9.92
CA TYR A 120 -1.19 -0.10 10.37
C TYR A 120 -1.97 0.45 9.17
N ARG A 121 -3.24 0.73 9.37
CA ARG A 121 -4.06 1.47 8.43
C ARG A 121 -4.51 2.78 9.06
N LEU A 122 -4.50 3.82 8.27
CA LEU A 122 -5.19 5.08 8.54
C LEU A 122 -6.53 5.01 7.83
N VAL A 123 -7.63 5.16 8.54
CA VAL A 123 -8.99 4.96 7.99
C VAL A 123 -9.94 6.07 8.41
N CYS A 124 -10.97 6.30 7.61
CA CYS A 124 -12.16 7.04 8.05
C CYS A 124 -13.16 6.05 8.62
N THR A 125 -13.64 6.27 9.84
CA THR A 125 -14.61 5.38 10.51
C THR A 125 -16.06 5.81 10.33
N ILE A 126 -16.32 6.87 9.57
CA ILE A 126 -17.66 7.41 9.35
C ILE A 126 -18.32 6.67 8.18
N ALA A 127 -19.55 6.22 8.38
CA ALA A 127 -20.44 5.69 7.33
C ALA A 127 -19.80 4.62 6.42
N ASN A 128 -18.92 3.77 6.94
CA ASN A 128 -18.19 2.72 6.21
C ASN A 128 -17.34 3.26 5.03
N HIS A 129 -16.85 4.48 5.11
CA HIS A 129 -16.00 5.07 4.07
C HIS A 129 -14.72 4.27 3.84
N ASP A 130 -14.18 3.61 4.87
CA ASP A 130 -13.05 2.68 4.78
C ASP A 130 -13.31 1.52 3.80
N ASN A 131 -14.51 0.95 3.80
CA ASN A 131 -14.94 -0.10 2.86
C ASN A 131 -15.08 0.42 1.42
N LEU A 132 -15.22 1.73 1.24
CA LEU A 132 -15.26 2.39 -0.07
C LEU A 132 -13.86 2.79 -0.57
N GLY A 133 -12.81 2.50 0.21
CA GLY A 133 -11.43 2.77 -0.18
C GLY A 133 -10.76 3.90 0.61
N GLN A 134 -11.45 4.54 1.59
CA GLN A 134 -10.87 5.64 2.35
C GLN A 134 -9.92 5.15 3.44
N TYR A 135 -8.78 4.66 2.99
CA TYR A 135 -7.69 4.24 3.87
C TYR A 135 -6.31 4.48 3.24
N ALA A 136 -5.28 4.49 4.07
CA ALA A 136 -3.88 4.48 3.68
C ALA A 136 -3.09 3.46 4.52
N GLU A 137 -1.99 2.93 3.97
CA GLU A 137 -1.04 2.11 4.71
C GLU A 137 -0.06 2.99 5.48
N LEU A 138 0.08 2.73 6.79
CA LEU A 138 1.08 3.35 7.64
C LEU A 138 2.09 2.30 8.08
N LYS A 139 3.30 2.37 7.53
CA LYS A 139 4.43 1.54 7.91
C LYS A 139 5.24 2.25 8.99
N VAL A 140 5.28 1.66 10.18
CA VAL A 140 6.06 2.18 11.31
C VAL A 140 7.38 1.43 11.40
N VAL A 141 8.51 2.15 11.31
CA VAL A 141 9.86 1.61 11.35
C VAL A 141 10.59 2.01 12.65
N ARG A 142 11.68 1.32 12.94
CA ARG A 142 12.54 1.59 14.11
C ARG A 142 13.29 2.91 13.99
#